data_db227d24a8d701ca0d9a8a775f1f88a9
#
_entry.id   db227d24a8d701ca0d9a8a775f1f88a9
#
_cell.length_a   1.000
_cell.length_b   1.000
_cell.length_c   1.000
_cell.angle_alpha   90.00
_cell.angle_beta   90.00
_cell.angle_gamma   90.00
#
_symmetry.space_group_name_H-M   'P 1'
#
loop_
_entity.id
_entity.type
_entity.pdbx_description
1 polymer ?
#
loop_
_entity_poly.entity_id
_entity_poly.type
_entity_poly.pdbx_seq_one_letter_code
_entity_poly.pdbx_strand_id
1 'polypeptide(L)'
;MSKLSIRKRMQRNLKNNSLRDNEDLPVIEFLNSLDKEKEYKLLEIGSGLCRFIDKIAPIYPNIKITCYEINPKLAAQAQSKGFSVIQGNFLENTIEDNSFDIIHCSHVIEHFHYPEITNVLDEFVRIVKTKGTIIIRSPLMWQGFYYDIDHIRPYLPESIRNYFTYEQQQKQSSHSIDVKKIWYRTAAKQMKMVDATSIWLLCPPIKWLINFFRARKNVIYQWLWNRFRCPATEPNGYVMIFEKKA
;
A
#
# COMPACT_ATOMS: atom_id res chain seq x y z
N MET A 1 16.51 -17.80 30.83
CA MET A 1 16.17 -16.91 29.72
C MET A 1 17.42 -16.14 29.30
N SER A 2 18.08 -16.53 28.20
CA SER A 2 19.31 -15.89 27.75
C SER A 2 18.99 -14.49 27.24
N LYS A 3 19.63 -13.50 27.79
CA LYS A 3 19.60 -12.12 27.30
C LYS A 3 20.22 -12.10 25.91
N LEU A 4 19.41 -12.30 24.87
CA LEU A 4 19.84 -11.94 23.52
C LEU A 4 20.30 -10.48 23.61
N SER A 5 21.56 -10.22 23.23
CA SER A 5 22.09 -8.86 23.32
C SER A 5 21.14 -7.93 22.57
N ILE A 6 20.90 -6.75 23.13
CA ILE A 6 20.07 -5.69 22.53
C ILE A 6 20.39 -5.54 21.04
N ARG A 7 21.65 -5.68 20.64
CA ARG A 7 22.15 -5.62 19.27
C ARG A 7 21.54 -6.71 18.37
N LYS A 8 21.46 -7.99 18.83
CA LYS A 8 20.86 -9.09 18.06
C LYS A 8 19.35 -8.91 17.92
N ARG A 9 18.67 -8.41 18.96
CA ARG A 9 17.24 -8.11 18.95
C ARG A 9 16.92 -6.96 18.01
N MET A 10 17.77 -5.95 17.95
CA MET A 10 17.67 -4.82 17.04
C MET A 10 17.94 -5.21 15.61
N GLN A 11 18.99 -6.02 15.34
CA GLN A 11 19.26 -6.54 14.00
C GLN A 11 18.15 -7.45 13.49
N ARG A 12 17.52 -8.25 14.37
CA ARG A 12 16.36 -9.08 14.02
C ARG A 12 15.14 -8.22 13.69
N ASN A 13 14.89 -7.17 14.45
CA ASN A 13 13.80 -6.24 14.19
C ASN A 13 14.01 -5.44 12.89
N LEU A 14 15.25 -5.09 12.55
CA LEU A 14 15.63 -4.48 11.28
C LEU A 14 15.42 -5.42 10.09
N LYS A 15 15.79 -6.72 10.24
CA LYS A 15 15.58 -7.73 9.19
C LYS A 15 14.11 -8.11 8.99
N ASN A 16 13.32 -8.14 10.06
CA ASN A 16 11.93 -8.61 10.00
C ASN A 16 10.94 -7.53 9.57
N ASN A 17 11.39 -6.38 9.09
CA ASN A 17 10.51 -5.28 8.66
C ASN A 17 9.43 -4.89 9.70
N SER A 18 9.59 -5.28 10.97
CA SER A 18 8.63 -5.00 12.05
C SER A 18 8.43 -3.51 12.33
N LEU A 19 9.21 -2.67 11.65
CA LEU A 19 9.14 -1.22 11.69
C LEU A 19 8.41 -0.60 10.51
N ARG A 20 8.17 -1.38 9.46
CA ARG A 20 7.25 -0.97 8.42
C ARG A 20 5.88 -1.29 8.96
N ASP A 21 5.11 -0.26 9.19
CA ASP A 21 3.69 -0.44 9.46
C ASP A 21 3.13 -1.32 8.34
N ASN A 22 2.56 -2.42 8.74
CA ASN A 22 2.05 -3.40 7.83
C ASN A 22 0.76 -2.84 7.20
N GLU A 23 0.81 -2.44 5.96
CA GLU A 23 -0.36 -1.92 5.22
C GLU A 23 -1.45 -2.98 4.99
N ASP A 24 -1.18 -4.24 5.29
CA ASP A 24 -2.20 -5.29 5.30
C ASP A 24 -3.16 -5.12 6.49
N LEU A 25 -2.72 -4.54 7.62
CA LEU A 25 -3.52 -4.45 8.84
C LEU A 25 -4.90 -3.81 8.65
N PRO A 26 -5.03 -2.60 8.07
CA PRO A 26 -6.34 -1.99 7.91
C PRO A 26 -7.26 -2.79 6.97
N VAL A 27 -6.69 -3.52 6.01
CA VAL A 27 -7.46 -4.40 5.12
C VAL A 27 -7.90 -5.65 5.86
N ILE A 28 -7.02 -6.27 6.64
CA ILE A 28 -7.34 -7.43 7.49
C ILE A 28 -8.40 -7.05 8.54
N GLU A 29 -8.29 -5.87 9.16
CA GLU A 29 -9.33 -5.37 10.08
C GLU A 29 -10.70 -5.26 9.40
N PHE A 30 -10.72 -4.74 8.16
CA PHE A 30 -11.94 -4.68 7.37
C PHE A 30 -12.47 -6.09 7.04
N LEU A 31 -11.62 -7.02 6.55
CA LEU A 31 -12.03 -8.38 6.23
C LEU A 31 -12.56 -9.12 7.46
N ASN A 32 -11.99 -8.88 8.64
CA ASN A 32 -12.47 -9.45 9.91
C ASN A 32 -13.84 -8.91 10.34
N SER A 33 -14.26 -7.76 9.84
CA SER A 33 -15.56 -7.16 10.13
C SER A 33 -16.69 -7.70 9.23
N LEU A 34 -16.34 -8.45 8.18
CA LEU A 34 -17.31 -9.04 7.27
C LEU A 34 -18.07 -10.22 7.94
N ASP A 35 -19.28 -10.42 7.52
CA ASP A 35 -20.08 -11.59 7.91
C ASP A 35 -19.45 -12.87 7.34
N LYS A 36 -19.08 -13.80 8.21
CA LYS A 36 -18.37 -15.04 7.83
C LYS A 36 -19.28 -16.06 7.13
N GLU A 37 -20.59 -15.95 7.32
CA GLU A 37 -21.59 -16.82 6.71
C GLU A 37 -21.96 -16.38 5.29
N LYS A 38 -21.59 -15.15 4.91
CA LYS A 38 -21.87 -14.59 3.60
C LYS A 38 -20.68 -14.79 2.65
N GLU A 39 -20.96 -15.18 1.41
CA GLU A 39 -19.96 -15.18 0.35
C GLU A 39 -19.76 -13.77 -0.20
N TYR A 40 -18.50 -13.43 -0.48
CA TYR A 40 -18.08 -12.16 -1.09
C TYR A 40 -17.25 -12.42 -2.34
N LYS A 41 -17.41 -11.57 -3.34
CA LYS A 41 -16.55 -11.53 -4.53
C LYS A 41 -15.57 -10.38 -4.39
N LEU A 42 -14.27 -10.69 -4.40
CA LEU A 42 -13.18 -9.71 -4.37
C LEU A 42 -12.48 -9.68 -5.72
N LEU A 43 -12.32 -8.48 -6.28
CA LEU A 43 -11.47 -8.21 -7.44
C LEU A 43 -10.15 -7.63 -6.96
N GLU A 44 -9.06 -8.36 -7.18
CA GLU A 44 -7.68 -7.92 -6.95
C GLU A 44 -7.12 -7.33 -8.24
N ILE A 45 -6.87 -6.02 -8.27
CA ILE A 45 -6.36 -5.31 -9.44
C ILE A 45 -4.84 -5.18 -9.33
N GLY A 46 -4.11 -5.70 -10.32
CA GLY A 46 -2.66 -5.78 -10.30
C GLY A 46 -2.17 -6.80 -9.27
N SER A 47 -2.57 -8.07 -9.44
CA SER A 47 -2.26 -9.12 -8.46
C SER A 47 -0.76 -9.37 -8.26
N GLY A 48 0.06 -9.02 -9.25
CA GLY A 48 1.50 -9.17 -9.22
C GLY A 48 1.92 -10.59 -8.81
N LEU A 49 2.79 -10.72 -7.81
CA LEU A 49 3.23 -12.00 -7.27
C LEU A 49 2.21 -12.68 -6.32
N CYS A 50 0.99 -12.17 -6.22
CA CYS A 50 -0.09 -12.66 -5.35
C CYS A 50 0.20 -12.55 -3.84
N ARG A 51 1.14 -11.71 -3.41
CA ARG A 51 1.63 -11.68 -2.01
C ARG A 51 0.54 -11.45 -0.98
N PHE A 52 -0.43 -10.61 -1.28
CA PHE A 52 -1.53 -10.30 -0.37
C PHE A 52 -2.59 -11.39 -0.41
N ILE A 53 -3.03 -11.77 -1.61
CA ILE A 53 -4.10 -12.77 -1.75
C ILE A 53 -3.68 -14.17 -1.27
N ASP A 54 -2.41 -14.56 -1.42
CA ASP A 54 -1.85 -15.78 -0.83
C ASP A 54 -2.00 -15.83 0.70
N LYS A 55 -1.96 -14.67 1.36
CA LYS A 55 -2.14 -14.58 2.82
C LYS A 55 -3.59 -14.68 3.23
N ILE A 56 -4.49 -14.04 2.48
CA ILE A 56 -5.91 -13.92 2.88
C ILE A 56 -6.75 -15.11 2.43
N ALA A 57 -6.47 -15.73 1.29
CA ALA A 57 -7.27 -16.81 0.74
C ALA A 57 -7.47 -17.99 1.72
N PRO A 58 -6.45 -18.49 2.43
CA PRO A 58 -6.64 -19.58 3.39
C PRO A 58 -7.38 -19.16 4.68
N ILE A 59 -7.41 -17.85 5.00
CA ILE A 59 -8.03 -17.33 6.22
C ILE A 59 -9.50 -17.00 5.99
N TYR A 60 -9.86 -16.58 4.77
CA TYR A 60 -11.20 -16.12 4.40
C TYR A 60 -11.76 -16.94 3.22
N PRO A 61 -12.11 -18.23 3.45
CA PRO A 61 -12.58 -19.13 2.38
C PRO A 61 -13.93 -18.70 1.78
N ASN A 62 -14.67 -17.84 2.46
CA ASN A 62 -15.91 -17.24 1.99
C ASN A 62 -15.70 -16.05 1.04
N ILE A 63 -14.45 -15.68 0.75
CA ILE A 63 -14.11 -14.63 -0.21
C ILE A 63 -13.62 -15.28 -1.51
N LYS A 64 -14.40 -15.15 -2.57
CA LYS A 64 -14.01 -15.59 -3.93
C LYS A 64 -13.17 -14.52 -4.59
N ILE A 65 -11.87 -14.80 -4.77
CA ILE A 65 -10.89 -13.87 -5.31
C ILE A 65 -10.76 -14.06 -6.82
N THR A 66 -10.93 -12.96 -7.56
CA THR A 66 -10.59 -12.86 -8.98
C THR A 66 -9.46 -11.86 -9.14
N CYS A 67 -8.39 -12.25 -9.80
CA CYS A 67 -7.25 -11.39 -10.13
C CYS A 67 -7.46 -10.71 -11.47
N TYR A 68 -7.14 -9.44 -11.57
CA TYR A 68 -6.99 -8.73 -12.84
C TYR A 68 -5.52 -8.36 -13.03
N GLU A 69 -4.88 -8.89 -14.08
CA GLU A 69 -3.42 -8.75 -14.24
C GLU A 69 -3.05 -8.52 -15.71
N ILE A 70 -2.29 -7.45 -15.97
CA ILE A 70 -1.84 -7.10 -17.31
C ILE A 70 -0.67 -7.98 -17.79
N ASN A 71 0.21 -8.37 -16.85
CA ASN A 71 1.40 -9.15 -17.20
C ASN A 71 1.04 -10.64 -17.38
N PRO A 72 1.22 -11.22 -18.59
CA PRO A 72 0.79 -12.59 -18.87
C PRO A 72 1.54 -13.63 -18.01
N LYS A 73 2.78 -13.37 -17.62
CA LYS A 73 3.55 -14.29 -16.75
C LYS A 73 3.01 -14.30 -15.33
N LEU A 74 2.65 -13.13 -14.79
CA LEU A 74 2.08 -13.01 -13.46
C LEU A 74 0.62 -13.54 -13.44
N ALA A 75 -0.14 -13.31 -14.50
CA ALA A 75 -1.46 -13.89 -14.69
C ALA A 75 -1.40 -15.44 -14.69
N ALA A 76 -0.50 -16.04 -15.45
CA ALA A 76 -0.29 -17.50 -15.46
C ALA A 76 0.17 -18.02 -14.08
N GLN A 77 0.99 -17.27 -13.36
CA GLN A 77 1.40 -17.62 -12.00
C GLN A 77 0.20 -17.61 -11.03
N ALA A 78 -0.67 -16.60 -11.09
CA ALA A 78 -1.89 -16.54 -10.28
C ALA A 78 -2.82 -17.71 -10.59
N GLN A 79 -3.01 -18.05 -11.88
CA GLN A 79 -3.77 -19.22 -12.31
C GLN A 79 -3.19 -20.54 -11.75
N SER A 80 -1.86 -20.70 -11.79
CA SER A 80 -1.20 -21.88 -11.25
C SER A 80 -1.39 -22.08 -9.75
N LYS A 81 -1.70 -21.00 -9.02
CA LYS A 81 -2.04 -21.01 -7.60
C LYS A 81 -3.53 -21.27 -7.34
N GLY A 82 -4.34 -21.42 -8.39
CA GLY A 82 -5.78 -21.72 -8.29
C GLY A 82 -6.69 -20.50 -8.22
N PHE A 83 -6.17 -19.28 -8.46
CA PHE A 83 -7.01 -18.09 -8.53
C PHE A 83 -7.71 -17.98 -9.89
N SER A 84 -8.93 -17.42 -9.89
CA SER A 84 -9.56 -16.95 -11.13
C SER A 84 -8.80 -15.73 -11.63
N VAL A 85 -8.50 -15.66 -12.94
CA VAL A 85 -7.70 -14.56 -13.50
C VAL A 85 -8.34 -14.02 -14.78
N ILE A 86 -8.46 -12.70 -14.84
CA ILE A 86 -8.74 -11.94 -16.05
C ILE A 86 -7.42 -11.28 -16.46
N GLN A 87 -6.88 -11.69 -17.61
CA GLN A 87 -5.66 -11.11 -18.14
C GLN A 87 -6.01 -9.97 -19.11
N GLY A 88 -5.41 -8.80 -18.91
CA GLY A 88 -5.60 -7.66 -19.81
C GLY A 88 -5.27 -6.31 -19.21
N ASN A 89 -5.44 -5.26 -20.01
CA ASN A 89 -5.36 -3.89 -19.58
C ASN A 89 -6.67 -3.50 -18.86
N PHE A 90 -6.58 -3.05 -17.61
CA PHE A 90 -7.78 -2.72 -16.83
C PHE A 90 -8.62 -1.58 -17.45
N LEU A 91 -8.00 -0.68 -18.19
CA LEU A 91 -8.71 0.38 -18.90
C LEU A 91 -9.63 -0.14 -20.03
N GLU A 92 -9.43 -1.37 -20.49
CA GLU A 92 -10.20 -2.04 -21.54
C GLU A 92 -11.09 -3.16 -20.98
N ASN A 93 -11.31 -3.17 -19.66
CA ASN A 93 -12.07 -4.23 -19.02
C ASN A 93 -13.53 -4.26 -19.48
N THR A 94 -14.10 -5.46 -19.50
CA THR A 94 -15.51 -5.73 -19.83
C THR A 94 -16.29 -6.29 -18.66
N ILE A 95 -15.83 -6.01 -17.43
CA ILE A 95 -16.48 -6.47 -16.21
C ILE A 95 -17.85 -5.79 -16.10
N GLU A 96 -18.87 -6.57 -15.73
CA GLU A 96 -20.23 -6.07 -15.56
C GLU A 96 -20.34 -5.10 -14.38
N ASP A 97 -21.27 -4.17 -14.47
CA ASP A 97 -21.61 -3.24 -13.40
C ASP A 97 -22.04 -3.99 -12.13
N ASN A 98 -21.68 -3.47 -10.97
CA ASN A 98 -22.10 -3.99 -9.67
C ASN A 98 -21.85 -5.51 -9.49
N SER A 99 -20.74 -6.02 -10.00
CA SER A 99 -20.43 -7.46 -10.03
C SER A 99 -19.57 -7.94 -8.85
N PHE A 100 -18.84 -7.04 -8.18
CA PHE A 100 -17.97 -7.36 -7.06
C PHE A 100 -18.39 -6.67 -5.76
N ASP A 101 -18.24 -7.37 -4.63
CA ASP A 101 -18.51 -6.83 -3.30
C ASP A 101 -17.33 -5.99 -2.80
N ILE A 102 -16.10 -6.38 -3.19
CA ILE A 102 -14.87 -5.73 -2.76
C ILE A 102 -13.96 -5.56 -3.98
N ILE A 103 -13.43 -4.35 -4.16
CA ILE A 103 -12.31 -4.06 -5.05
C ILE A 103 -11.09 -3.75 -4.20
N HIS A 104 -9.99 -4.44 -4.46
CA HIS A 104 -8.70 -4.16 -3.85
C HIS A 104 -7.69 -3.82 -4.94
N CYS A 105 -7.08 -2.64 -4.82
CA CYS A 105 -6.09 -2.12 -5.75
C CYS A 105 -4.87 -1.68 -4.97
N SER A 106 -3.76 -2.37 -5.16
CA SER A 106 -2.55 -2.19 -4.35
C SER A 106 -1.35 -1.91 -5.23
N HIS A 107 -0.78 -0.72 -5.10
CA HIS A 107 0.40 -0.29 -5.87
C HIS A 107 0.20 -0.39 -7.39
N VAL A 108 -0.92 0.18 -7.87
CA VAL A 108 -1.28 0.19 -9.29
C VAL A 108 -1.61 1.60 -9.77
N ILE A 109 -2.31 2.39 -8.95
CA ILE A 109 -2.79 3.71 -9.41
C ILE A 109 -1.67 4.68 -9.73
N GLU A 110 -0.50 4.54 -9.11
CA GLU A 110 0.70 5.35 -9.34
C GLU A 110 1.32 5.17 -10.74
N HIS A 111 0.90 4.14 -11.48
CA HIS A 111 1.35 3.85 -12.84
C HIS A 111 0.46 4.46 -13.92
N PHE A 112 -0.62 5.18 -13.57
CA PHE A 112 -1.50 5.82 -14.52
C PHE A 112 -1.25 7.33 -14.63
N HIS A 113 -1.37 7.85 -15.86
CA HIS A 113 -1.42 9.28 -16.12
C HIS A 113 -2.85 9.84 -15.98
N TYR A 114 -2.98 11.16 -15.92
CA TYR A 114 -4.24 11.81 -16.21
C TYR A 114 -4.45 11.86 -17.75
N PRO A 115 -5.64 11.53 -18.31
CA PRO A 115 -6.91 11.25 -17.60
C PRO A 115 -7.13 9.77 -17.22
N GLU A 116 -6.25 8.86 -17.53
CA GLU A 116 -6.42 7.40 -17.31
C GLU A 116 -6.79 7.07 -15.86
N ILE A 117 -6.13 7.72 -14.88
CA ILE A 117 -6.43 7.51 -13.47
C ILE A 117 -7.90 7.77 -13.14
N THR A 118 -8.51 8.80 -13.74
CA THR A 118 -9.93 9.09 -13.50
C THR A 118 -10.82 8.00 -14.07
N ASN A 119 -10.47 7.44 -15.23
CA ASN A 119 -11.19 6.32 -15.82
C ASN A 119 -11.10 5.07 -14.94
N VAL A 120 -9.90 4.79 -14.37
CA VAL A 120 -9.70 3.69 -13.42
C VAL A 120 -10.56 3.85 -12.18
N LEU A 121 -10.61 5.05 -11.60
CA LEU A 121 -11.42 5.33 -10.42
C LEU A 121 -12.93 5.23 -10.70
N ASP A 122 -13.37 5.69 -11.87
CA ASP A 122 -14.77 5.55 -12.33
C ASP A 122 -15.15 4.07 -12.51
N GLU A 123 -14.23 3.27 -13.08
CA GLU A 123 -14.42 1.82 -13.25
C GLU A 123 -14.53 1.10 -11.89
N PHE A 124 -13.75 1.50 -10.89
CA PHE A 124 -13.91 0.94 -9.55
C PHE A 124 -15.33 1.16 -9.02
N VAL A 125 -15.88 2.38 -9.22
CA VAL A 125 -17.23 2.69 -8.77
C VAL A 125 -18.30 1.96 -9.59
N ARG A 126 -18.07 1.80 -10.89
CA ARG A 126 -18.99 1.07 -11.77
C ARG A 126 -19.07 -0.41 -11.37
N ILE A 127 -17.92 -1.05 -11.19
CA ILE A 127 -17.79 -2.49 -10.96
C ILE A 127 -18.21 -2.89 -9.55
N VAL A 128 -17.94 -2.05 -8.53
CA VAL A 128 -18.30 -2.36 -7.15
C VAL A 128 -19.81 -2.26 -6.96
N LYS A 129 -20.38 -3.22 -6.24
CA LYS A 129 -21.79 -3.24 -5.86
C LYS A 129 -22.15 -2.05 -4.97
N THR A 130 -23.43 -1.69 -4.97
CA THR A 130 -24.00 -0.82 -3.94
C THR A 130 -23.73 -1.38 -2.53
N LYS A 131 -23.26 -0.54 -1.63
CA LYS A 131 -22.71 -0.93 -0.30
C LYS A 131 -21.46 -1.80 -0.37
N GLY A 132 -20.87 -1.98 -1.53
CA GLY A 132 -19.59 -2.63 -1.69
C GLY A 132 -18.43 -1.70 -1.36
N THR A 133 -17.26 -2.27 -1.22
CA THR A 133 -16.07 -1.60 -0.70
C THR A 133 -14.98 -1.50 -1.74
N ILE A 134 -14.36 -0.33 -1.85
CA ILE A 134 -13.15 -0.09 -2.64
C ILE A 134 -11.99 0.16 -1.68
N ILE A 135 -10.89 -0.58 -1.85
CA ILE A 135 -9.68 -0.47 -1.06
C ILE A 135 -8.54 -0.09 -1.99
N ILE A 136 -7.93 1.06 -1.74
CA ILE A 136 -6.80 1.55 -2.51
C ILE A 136 -5.59 1.66 -1.60
N ARG A 137 -4.47 1.06 -2.03
CA ARG A 137 -3.15 1.24 -1.43
C ARG A 137 -2.23 1.88 -2.46
N SER A 138 -1.50 2.90 -2.06
CA SER A 138 -0.54 3.55 -2.95
C SER A 138 0.58 4.23 -2.17
N PRO A 139 1.78 4.36 -2.74
CA PRO A 139 2.85 5.11 -2.12
C PRO A 139 2.56 6.61 -2.13
N LEU A 140 3.09 7.30 -1.14
CA LEU A 140 3.19 8.75 -1.12
C LEU A 140 4.52 9.21 -1.73
N MET A 141 4.63 10.52 -1.97
CA MET A 141 5.91 11.11 -2.35
C MET A 141 6.91 10.97 -1.20
N TRP A 142 7.94 10.18 -1.41
CA TRP A 142 9.07 10.00 -0.52
C TRP A 142 10.32 9.69 -1.36
N GLN A 143 11.50 9.65 -0.75
CA GLN A 143 12.75 9.47 -1.49
C GLN A 143 12.79 8.22 -2.38
N GLY A 144 12.15 7.12 -1.97
CA GLY A 144 12.13 5.87 -2.72
C GLY A 144 10.98 5.74 -3.73
N PHE A 145 10.13 6.76 -3.90
CA PHE A 145 9.01 6.67 -4.84
C PHE A 145 9.49 6.37 -6.27
N TYR A 146 10.50 7.07 -6.73
CA TYR A 146 11.06 6.90 -8.07
C TYR A 146 12.18 5.86 -8.18
N TYR A 147 12.34 4.96 -7.18
CA TYR A 147 13.21 3.78 -7.33
C TYR A 147 12.60 2.76 -8.29
N ASP A 148 11.29 2.77 -8.43
CA ASP A 148 10.58 2.07 -9.48
C ASP A 148 10.42 3.02 -10.67
N ILE A 149 10.96 2.63 -11.84
CA ILE A 149 10.96 3.45 -13.04
C ILE A 149 9.56 3.61 -13.62
N ASP A 150 8.65 2.69 -13.30
CA ASP A 150 7.27 2.67 -13.78
C ASP A 150 6.36 3.57 -12.95
N HIS A 151 6.85 4.09 -11.81
CA HIS A 151 6.10 5.05 -11.01
C HIS A 151 6.04 6.41 -11.70
N ILE A 152 4.85 6.81 -12.11
CA ILE A 152 4.61 8.05 -12.82
C ILE A 152 4.36 9.19 -11.84
N ARG A 153 3.42 8.98 -10.90
CA ARG A 153 2.93 10.05 -10.03
C ARG A 153 2.37 9.50 -8.72
N PRO A 154 2.74 10.08 -7.56
CA PRO A 154 2.04 9.79 -6.30
C PRO A 154 0.69 10.51 -6.28
N TYR A 155 -0.38 9.79 -5.98
CA TYR A 155 -1.71 10.35 -5.78
C TYR A 155 -1.97 10.49 -4.29
N LEU A 156 -2.24 11.73 -3.84
CA LEU A 156 -2.52 11.99 -2.42
C LEU A 156 -3.91 11.46 -2.04
N PRO A 157 -4.09 10.94 -0.81
CA PRO A 157 -5.41 10.52 -0.32
C PRO A 157 -6.47 11.60 -0.47
N GLU A 158 -6.11 12.86 -0.23
CA GLU A 158 -7.01 14.01 -0.35
C GLU A 158 -7.47 14.22 -1.79
N SER A 159 -6.60 14.02 -2.78
CA SER A 159 -6.97 14.18 -4.19
C SER A 159 -7.95 13.09 -4.64
N ILE A 160 -7.74 11.84 -4.21
CA ILE A 160 -8.66 10.72 -4.48
C ILE A 160 -10.00 10.93 -3.76
N ARG A 161 -9.96 11.33 -2.48
CA ARG A 161 -11.17 11.68 -1.73
C ARG A 161 -11.96 12.77 -2.42
N ASN A 162 -11.30 13.86 -2.81
CA ASN A 162 -11.95 15.00 -3.46
C ASN A 162 -12.55 14.60 -4.81
N TYR A 163 -11.87 13.71 -5.56
CA TYR A 163 -12.39 13.16 -6.79
C TYR A 163 -13.75 12.46 -6.61
N PHE A 164 -13.89 11.69 -5.54
CA PHE A 164 -15.12 10.96 -5.25
C PHE A 164 -16.21 11.77 -4.55
N THR A 165 -15.85 12.83 -3.81
CA THR A 165 -16.79 13.50 -2.87
C THR A 165 -17.12 14.94 -3.22
N TYR A 166 -16.34 15.58 -4.08
CA TYR A 166 -16.56 16.98 -4.45
C TYR A 166 -16.66 17.15 -5.95
N GLU A 167 -17.53 18.09 -6.37
CA GLU A 167 -17.53 18.57 -7.73
C GLU A 167 -16.24 19.37 -7.96
N GLN A 168 -15.46 18.94 -8.94
CA GLN A 168 -14.26 19.67 -9.37
C GLN A 168 -14.59 20.51 -10.59
N GLN A 169 -13.96 21.70 -10.70
CA GLN A 169 -14.22 22.63 -11.79
C GLN A 169 -14.04 22.01 -13.18
N GLN A 170 -13.20 20.99 -13.32
CA GLN A 170 -12.88 20.35 -14.61
C GLN A 170 -13.56 19.02 -14.84
N LYS A 171 -14.15 18.40 -13.81
CA LYS A 171 -14.87 17.14 -13.93
C LYS A 171 -15.94 17.06 -12.84
N GLN A 172 -17.19 16.95 -13.27
CA GLN A 172 -18.31 16.62 -12.39
C GLN A 172 -18.33 15.10 -12.23
N SER A 173 -17.86 14.59 -11.14
CA SER A 173 -18.08 13.20 -10.76
C SER A 173 -19.13 13.17 -9.68
N SER A 174 -20.32 12.65 -10.00
CA SER A 174 -21.43 12.47 -9.07
C SER A 174 -21.37 11.11 -8.37
N HIS A 175 -20.17 10.67 -7.97
CA HIS A 175 -20.07 9.38 -7.29
C HIS A 175 -20.55 9.46 -5.86
N SER A 176 -21.50 8.62 -5.52
CA SER A 176 -22.01 8.47 -4.15
C SER A 176 -21.08 7.54 -3.36
N ILE A 177 -19.94 8.06 -2.90
CA ILE A 177 -18.90 7.33 -2.20
C ILE A 177 -18.68 7.93 -0.81
N ASP A 178 -18.57 7.07 0.22
CA ASP A 178 -18.16 7.43 1.57
C ASP A 178 -16.74 6.98 1.86
N VAL A 179 -15.92 7.88 2.38
CA VAL A 179 -14.59 7.53 2.90
C VAL A 179 -14.75 6.97 4.31
N LYS A 180 -14.50 5.67 4.49
CA LYS A 180 -14.61 5.01 5.80
C LYS A 180 -13.32 5.09 6.61
N LYS A 181 -12.16 4.98 5.95
CA LYS A 181 -10.86 4.97 6.63
C LYS A 181 -9.76 5.48 5.72
N ILE A 182 -8.86 6.26 6.27
CA ILE A 182 -7.55 6.58 5.69
C ILE A 182 -6.51 6.18 6.73
N TRP A 183 -5.54 5.38 6.31
CA TRP A 183 -4.45 4.93 7.14
C TRP A 183 -3.14 5.20 6.43
N TYR A 184 -2.12 5.67 7.15
CA TYR A 184 -0.84 6.02 6.57
C TYR A 184 0.22 5.00 6.96
N ARG A 185 0.88 4.44 5.95
CA ARG A 185 2.10 3.68 6.14
C ARG A 185 3.24 4.66 6.40
N THR A 186 4.06 4.38 7.40
CA THR A 186 5.19 5.23 7.76
C THR A 186 6.50 4.46 7.59
N ALA A 187 7.52 5.15 7.13
CA ALA A 187 8.89 4.66 7.08
C ALA A 187 9.77 5.47 8.02
N ALA A 188 10.84 4.85 8.51
CA ALA A 188 11.87 5.58 9.20
C ALA A 188 12.42 6.68 8.28
N LYS A 189 12.36 7.93 8.73
CA LYS A 189 12.92 9.06 7.99
C LYS A 189 14.39 8.79 7.74
N GLN A 190 14.75 8.66 6.49
CA GLN A 190 16.15 8.55 6.13
C GLN A 190 16.81 9.89 6.49
N MET A 191 17.67 9.84 7.50
CA MET A 191 18.46 11.03 7.80
C MET A 191 19.36 11.28 6.59
N LYS A 192 19.33 12.51 6.07
CA LYS A 192 20.30 12.94 5.06
C LYS A 192 21.68 12.55 5.57
N MET A 193 22.31 11.60 4.89
CA MET A 193 23.71 11.30 5.15
C MET A 193 24.45 12.60 4.89
N VAL A 194 25.15 13.11 5.89
CA VAL A 194 26.15 14.15 5.65
C VAL A 194 27.11 13.56 4.63
N ASP A 195 27.27 14.28 3.53
CA ASP A 195 28.04 13.83 2.38
C ASP A 195 29.39 13.24 2.84
N ALA A 196 29.67 12.01 2.42
CA ALA A 196 30.86 11.30 2.87
C ALA A 196 32.17 12.05 2.47
N THR A 197 32.08 12.89 1.46
CA THR A 197 33.23 13.67 0.96
C THR A 197 33.78 14.62 2.00
N SER A 198 32.95 15.24 2.84
CA SER A 198 33.42 16.12 3.92
C SER A 198 34.07 15.36 5.09
N ILE A 199 33.85 14.05 5.20
CA ILE A 199 34.40 13.21 6.28
C ILE A 199 35.81 12.71 5.95
N TRP A 200 36.20 12.72 4.69
CA TRP A 200 37.54 12.28 4.26
C TRP A 200 38.66 13.15 4.84
N LEU A 201 38.35 14.38 5.20
CA LEU A 201 39.29 15.32 5.81
C LEU A 201 39.47 15.09 7.31
N LEU A 202 38.69 14.22 7.96
CA LEU A 202 38.79 13.96 9.38
C LEU A 202 39.74 12.79 9.69
N CYS A 203 40.51 12.91 10.77
CA CYS A 203 41.40 11.86 11.22
C CYS A 203 40.61 10.58 11.62
N PRO A 204 41.22 9.38 11.53
CA PRO A 204 40.58 8.09 11.75
C PRO A 204 39.76 7.96 13.02
N PRO A 205 40.21 8.40 14.21
CA PRO A 205 39.46 8.30 15.46
C PRO A 205 38.17 9.14 15.43
N ILE A 206 38.18 10.28 14.78
CA ILE A 206 36.98 11.14 14.64
C ILE A 206 35.96 10.50 13.70
N LYS A 207 36.42 9.88 12.61
CA LYS A 207 35.53 9.09 11.73
C LYS A 207 34.83 7.96 12.46
N TRP A 208 35.56 7.22 13.28
CA TRP A 208 35.02 6.14 14.07
C TRP A 208 33.97 6.64 15.07
N LEU A 209 34.25 7.73 15.75
CA LEU A 209 33.36 8.36 16.73
C LEU A 209 32.05 8.83 16.07
N ILE A 210 32.15 9.49 14.92
CA ILE A 210 30.97 9.95 14.15
C ILE A 210 30.13 8.78 13.69
N ASN A 211 30.73 7.71 13.15
CA ASN A 211 30.01 6.52 12.71
C ASN A 211 29.37 5.78 13.88
N PHE A 212 30.01 5.75 15.03
CA PHE A 212 29.49 5.19 16.26
C PHE A 212 28.23 5.95 16.77
N PHE A 213 28.26 7.28 16.76
CA PHE A 213 27.10 8.10 17.12
C PHE A 213 25.99 8.03 16.10
N ARG A 214 26.31 7.96 14.80
CA ARG A 214 25.33 7.79 13.73
C ARG A 214 24.57 6.47 13.86
N ALA A 215 25.28 5.36 14.06
CA ALA A 215 24.66 4.05 14.24
C ALA A 215 23.72 4.05 15.46
N ARG A 216 24.12 4.69 16.56
CA ARG A 216 23.30 4.78 17.78
C ARG A 216 22.14 5.74 17.66
N LYS A 217 22.31 6.85 16.93
CA LYS A 217 21.22 7.78 16.66
C LYS A 217 20.07 7.09 15.92
N ASN A 218 20.37 6.33 14.87
CA ASN A 218 19.36 5.56 14.15
C ASN A 218 18.66 4.55 15.05
N VAL A 219 19.40 3.90 15.92
CA VAL A 219 18.87 2.94 16.89
C VAL A 219 17.93 3.62 17.90
N ILE A 220 18.31 4.79 18.41
CA ILE A 220 17.52 5.57 19.38
C ILE A 220 16.25 6.09 18.69
N TYR A 221 16.35 6.64 17.48
CA TYR A 221 15.18 7.11 16.72
C TYR A 221 14.20 5.97 16.45
N GLN A 222 14.71 4.81 16.11
CA GLN A 222 13.90 3.62 15.85
C GLN A 222 13.20 3.13 17.13
N TRP A 223 13.88 3.18 18.27
CA TRP A 223 13.30 2.86 19.57
C TRP A 223 12.23 3.89 19.98
N LEU A 224 12.50 5.19 19.82
CA LEU A 224 11.56 6.29 20.09
C LEU A 224 10.31 6.17 19.20
N TRP A 225 10.47 5.81 17.93
CA TRP A 225 9.35 5.57 17.04
C TRP A 225 8.48 4.41 17.51
N ASN A 226 9.10 3.28 17.81
CA ASN A 226 8.37 2.09 18.25
C ASN A 226 7.60 2.32 19.55
N ARG A 227 8.16 3.11 20.46
CA ARG A 227 7.61 3.33 21.80
C ARG A 227 6.63 4.49 21.86
N PHE A 228 6.89 5.56 21.12
CA PHE A 228 6.19 6.85 21.26
C PHE A 228 5.62 7.39 19.92
N ARG A 229 5.77 6.67 18.83
CA ARG A 229 5.39 7.17 17.49
C ARG A 229 6.00 8.56 17.19
N CYS A 230 7.23 8.77 17.63
CA CYS A 230 7.95 10.03 17.51
C CYS A 230 8.14 10.43 16.03
N PRO A 231 8.18 11.73 15.66
CA PRO A 231 8.21 12.22 14.26
C PRO A 231 9.52 11.95 13.50
N ALA A 232 10.30 10.94 13.92
CA ALA A 232 11.44 10.44 13.16
C ALA A 232 11.06 9.59 11.95
N THR A 233 9.77 9.45 11.68
CA THR A 233 9.25 8.76 10.51
C THR A 233 8.42 9.71 9.67
N GLU A 234 8.35 9.41 8.38
CA GLU A 234 7.51 10.13 7.42
C GLU A 234 6.49 9.17 6.80
N PRO A 235 5.30 9.62 6.49
CA PRO A 235 4.37 8.85 5.69
C PRO A 235 4.98 8.53 4.33
N ASN A 236 4.99 7.26 3.93
CA ASN A 236 5.51 6.84 2.63
C ASN A 236 4.49 6.05 1.79
N GLY A 237 3.30 5.89 2.29
CA GLY A 237 2.19 5.24 1.60
C GLY A 237 0.91 5.34 2.42
N TYR A 238 -0.18 4.86 1.86
CA TYR A 238 -1.47 4.88 2.53
C TYR A 238 -2.36 3.71 2.11
N VAL A 239 -3.40 3.49 2.90
CA VAL A 239 -4.54 2.65 2.59
C VAL A 239 -5.81 3.47 2.76
N MET A 240 -6.65 3.51 1.74
CA MET A 240 -7.97 4.12 1.79
C MET A 240 -9.04 3.06 1.64
N ILE A 241 -10.07 3.15 2.45
CA ILE A 241 -11.24 2.28 2.39
C ILE A 241 -12.47 3.15 2.16
N PHE A 242 -13.16 2.88 1.08
CA PHE A 242 -14.38 3.57 0.63
C PHE A 242 -15.55 2.60 0.58
N GLU A 243 -16.76 3.14 0.72
CA GLU A 243 -18.00 2.40 0.51
C GLU A 243 -18.87 3.13 -0.50
N LYS A 244 -19.40 2.41 -1.49
CA LYS A 244 -20.38 2.95 -2.43
C LYS A 244 -21.73 3.05 -1.74
N LYS A 245 -22.30 4.25 -1.72
CA LYS A 245 -23.64 4.49 -1.16
C LYS A 245 -24.75 3.78 -1.96
N ALA A 246 -25.89 3.70 -1.35
CA ALA A 246 -27.11 3.22 -2.01
C ALA A 246 -27.63 4.24 -3.02
#